data_9bb2ebaf45c6d9600465d057e298e44a
#
_entry.id   9bb2ebaf45c6d9600465d057e298e44a
#
_cell.length_a   1.000
_cell.length_b   1.000
_cell.length_c   1.000
_cell.angle_alpha   90.00
_cell.angle_beta   90.00
_cell.angle_gamma   90.00
#
_symmetry.space_group_name_H-M   'P 1'
#
loop_
_entity.id
_entity.type
_entity.pdbx_description
1 polymer ?
#
loop_
_entity_poly.entity_id
_entity_poly.type
_entity_poly.pdbx_seq_one_letter_code
_entity_poly.pdbx_strand_id
1 'polypeptide(L)'
;MARADRSLVDLPLVAPDRKVSGFQPLKVLHHFNKLVEDKEDTEQVFHIIEATKGRKSHKQAWAFVQSSEGQRFLRDEVDIPAMLDDHARWADLPENSVGKHYMAFMKREGLTAQGLVDESHKWAPPESRPNDLTEWYFNRLRDTHDLFHVLTTYGRDALGEAALLGFSYSQNHNNGVIFIAYAGARQIKKATGTKAPLYSAIREGQRLGKAAAKIAHQDVEALVREDIDAARERLGIGEPVIYRECLAQLKAEGFAEEDLGLDPSAGECCAEGQAA
;
A
#
# COMPACT_ATOMS: atom_id res chain seq x y z
N MET A 1 27.09 -14.89 -4.04
CA MET A 1 26.62 -15.83 -5.09
C MET A 1 25.35 -15.23 -5.64
N ALA A 2 25.33 -14.85 -6.91
CA ALA A 2 24.16 -14.28 -7.56
C ALA A 2 22.97 -15.25 -7.42
N ARG A 3 21.78 -14.72 -7.10
CA ARG A 3 20.51 -15.46 -7.22
C ARG A 3 20.37 -15.81 -8.71
N ALA A 4 20.87 -17.01 -9.08
CA ALA A 4 20.81 -17.47 -10.44
C ALA A 4 19.37 -17.82 -10.79
N ASP A 5 18.86 -17.19 -11.84
CA ASP A 5 18.06 -17.75 -12.97
C ASP A 5 17.10 -18.93 -12.67
N ARG A 6 16.43 -18.92 -11.52
CA ARG A 6 15.32 -19.83 -11.29
C ARG A 6 14.02 -19.11 -11.62
N SER A 7 13.27 -19.68 -12.56
CA SER A 7 11.90 -19.26 -12.81
C SER A 7 11.09 -19.25 -11.50
N LEU A 8 10.17 -18.30 -11.34
CA LEU A 8 9.31 -18.20 -10.15
C LEU A 8 8.55 -19.51 -9.89
N VAL A 9 8.19 -20.24 -10.94
CA VAL A 9 7.47 -21.53 -10.83
C VAL A 9 8.28 -22.63 -10.14
N ASP A 10 9.62 -22.50 -10.08
CA ASP A 10 10.52 -23.47 -9.44
C ASP A 10 10.76 -23.18 -7.96
N LEU A 11 10.23 -22.06 -7.45
CA LEU A 11 10.39 -21.70 -6.05
C LEU A 11 9.46 -22.54 -5.16
N PRO A 12 9.88 -22.89 -3.93
CA PRO A 12 9.00 -23.54 -2.98
C PRO A 12 7.89 -22.59 -2.53
N LEU A 13 6.73 -23.11 -2.21
CA LEU A 13 5.63 -22.30 -1.63
C LEU A 13 6.07 -21.64 -0.32
N VAL A 14 6.84 -22.34 0.50
CA VAL A 14 7.40 -21.90 1.77
C VAL A 14 8.84 -22.42 1.86
N ALA A 15 9.80 -21.52 1.99
CA ALA A 15 11.19 -21.92 2.20
C ALA A 15 11.36 -22.63 3.56
N PRO A 16 12.24 -23.65 3.66
CA PRO A 16 12.45 -24.38 4.91
C PRO A 16 12.92 -23.51 6.08
N ASP A 17 13.60 -22.41 5.79
CA ASP A 17 14.12 -21.46 6.75
C ASP A 17 13.15 -20.30 7.08
N ARG A 18 11.98 -20.24 6.40
CA ARG A 18 10.97 -19.21 6.66
C ARG A 18 10.41 -19.33 8.08
N LYS A 19 10.70 -18.32 8.88
CA LYS A 19 10.12 -18.20 10.21
C LYS A 19 8.73 -17.57 10.11
N VAL A 20 7.70 -18.31 10.45
CA VAL A 20 6.36 -17.78 10.67
C VAL A 20 6.28 -17.36 12.13
N SER A 21 6.66 -16.10 12.40
CA SER A 21 6.55 -15.55 13.74
C SER A 21 5.08 -15.34 14.12
N GLY A 22 4.73 -15.60 15.37
CA GLY A 22 3.44 -15.18 15.93
C GLY A 22 3.42 -13.67 16.16
N PHE A 23 2.27 -13.14 16.59
CA PHE A 23 2.11 -11.73 16.97
C PHE A 23 3.10 -11.35 18.09
N GLN A 24 3.89 -10.28 17.87
CA GLN A 24 4.95 -9.81 18.78
C GLN A 24 4.60 -8.41 19.32
N PRO A 25 3.72 -8.30 20.35
CA PRO A 25 3.13 -7.02 20.77
C PRO A 25 4.16 -6.02 21.27
N LEU A 26 5.20 -6.48 21.98
CA LEU A 26 6.25 -5.57 22.50
C LEU A 26 7.10 -4.98 21.36
N LYS A 27 7.39 -5.76 20.32
CA LYS A 27 8.09 -5.29 19.14
C LYS A 27 7.24 -4.27 18.38
N VAL A 28 5.93 -4.55 18.21
CA VAL A 28 4.99 -3.62 17.59
C VAL A 28 4.95 -2.29 18.32
N LEU A 29 4.84 -2.31 19.66
CA LEU A 29 4.78 -1.09 20.47
C LEU A 29 6.10 -0.29 20.39
N HIS A 30 7.25 -0.98 20.41
CA HIS A 30 8.57 -0.35 20.28
C HIS A 30 8.70 0.42 18.96
N HIS A 31 8.41 -0.25 17.83
CA HIS A 31 8.52 0.36 16.51
C HIS A 31 7.43 1.43 16.27
N PHE A 32 6.25 1.26 16.84
CA PHE A 32 5.23 2.28 16.78
C PHE A 32 5.62 3.58 17.50
N ASN A 33 6.25 3.48 18.68
CA ASN A 33 6.74 4.67 19.38
C ASN A 33 7.79 5.42 18.54
N LYS A 34 8.73 4.71 17.90
CA LYS A 34 9.69 5.32 16.96
C LYS A 34 8.98 5.99 15.77
N LEU A 35 8.00 5.33 15.17
CA LEU A 35 7.21 5.90 14.06
C LEU A 35 6.45 7.16 14.48
N VAL A 36 6.07 7.30 15.76
CA VAL A 36 5.45 8.53 16.29
C VAL A 36 6.48 9.64 16.46
N GLU A 37 7.73 9.31 16.80
CA GLU A 37 8.84 10.27 16.90
C GLU A 37 9.31 10.77 15.53
N ASP A 38 9.39 9.86 14.56
CA ASP A 38 9.73 10.13 13.16
C ASP A 38 8.75 9.42 12.24
N LYS A 39 7.83 10.19 11.67
CA LYS A 39 6.75 9.66 10.81
C LYS A 39 7.24 9.22 9.44
N GLU A 40 8.39 9.76 9.00
CA GLU A 40 9.02 9.45 7.72
C GLU A 40 9.87 8.17 7.79
N ASP A 41 10.11 7.64 8.99
CA ASP A 41 10.83 6.37 9.18
C ASP A 41 9.95 5.17 8.75
N THR A 42 9.84 4.98 7.44
CA THR A 42 9.09 3.88 6.80
C THR A 42 9.62 2.50 7.24
N GLU A 43 10.88 2.42 7.68
CA GLU A 43 11.44 1.18 8.23
C GLU A 43 10.63 0.66 9.41
N GLN A 44 10.14 1.55 10.27
CA GLN A 44 9.33 1.16 11.43
C GLN A 44 8.00 0.53 11.02
N VAL A 45 7.41 0.99 9.91
CA VAL A 45 6.19 0.40 9.33
C VAL A 45 6.45 -1.05 8.91
N PHE A 46 7.56 -1.31 8.22
CA PHE A 46 7.93 -2.67 7.83
C PHE A 46 8.17 -3.58 9.05
N HIS A 47 8.81 -3.08 10.09
CA HIS A 47 8.99 -3.81 11.35
C HIS A 47 7.67 -4.18 12.02
N ILE A 48 6.69 -3.26 12.05
CA ILE A 48 5.36 -3.51 12.61
C ILE A 48 4.62 -4.55 11.78
N ILE A 49 4.64 -4.40 10.45
CA ILE A 49 4.03 -5.35 9.53
C ILE A 49 4.61 -6.75 9.72
N GLU A 50 5.94 -6.89 9.79
CA GLU A 50 6.60 -8.18 9.99
C GLU A 50 6.26 -8.79 11.35
N ALA A 51 6.30 -7.99 12.43
CA ALA A 51 5.97 -8.45 13.79
C ALA A 51 4.51 -8.90 13.97
N THR A 52 3.66 -8.62 12.98
CA THR A 52 2.22 -8.91 12.98
C THR A 52 1.78 -9.85 11.86
N LYS A 53 2.68 -10.24 10.96
CA LYS A 53 2.41 -11.25 9.93
C LYS A 53 1.96 -12.55 10.58
N GLY A 54 0.65 -12.74 10.66
CA GLY A 54 0.04 -13.90 11.30
C GLY A 54 -0.23 -15.05 10.33
N ARG A 55 -0.66 -16.18 10.87
CA ARG A 55 -1.01 -17.38 10.07
C ARG A 55 -2.09 -17.10 9.00
N LYS A 56 -2.97 -16.11 9.20
CA LYS A 56 -4.02 -15.77 8.23
C LYS A 56 -3.45 -15.18 6.95
N SER A 57 -2.49 -14.23 7.06
CA SER A 57 -1.81 -13.64 5.90
C SER A 57 -1.06 -14.70 5.08
N HIS A 58 -0.36 -15.62 5.75
CA HIS A 58 0.33 -16.73 5.08
C HIS A 58 -0.65 -17.68 4.39
N LYS A 59 -1.74 -18.07 5.05
CA LYS A 59 -2.77 -18.91 4.42
C LYS A 59 -3.37 -18.26 3.17
N GLN A 60 -3.55 -16.95 3.19
CA GLN A 60 -4.04 -16.20 2.05
C GLN A 60 -3.03 -16.18 0.90
N ALA A 61 -1.74 -15.94 1.21
CA ALA A 61 -0.66 -16.03 0.24
C ALA A 61 -0.65 -17.41 -0.44
N TRP A 62 -0.71 -18.48 0.37
CA TRP A 62 -0.71 -19.85 -0.15
C TRP A 62 -1.93 -20.17 -1.01
N ALA A 63 -3.11 -19.72 -0.59
CA ALA A 63 -4.33 -19.92 -1.35
C ALA A 63 -4.27 -19.20 -2.71
N PHE A 64 -3.73 -17.98 -2.75
CA PHE A 64 -3.56 -17.24 -4.00
C PHE A 64 -2.52 -17.89 -4.92
N VAL A 65 -1.35 -18.18 -4.39
CA VAL A 65 -0.27 -18.84 -5.15
C VAL A 65 -0.74 -20.14 -5.80
N GLN A 66 -1.61 -20.91 -5.13
CA GLN A 66 -2.16 -22.18 -5.63
C GLN A 66 -3.39 -22.01 -6.52
N SER A 67 -3.93 -20.81 -6.66
CA SER A 67 -5.06 -20.52 -7.57
C SER A 67 -4.61 -20.53 -9.03
N SER A 68 -5.58 -20.64 -9.94
CA SER A 68 -5.35 -20.56 -11.39
C SER A 68 -4.70 -19.22 -11.79
N GLU A 69 -5.18 -18.12 -11.18
CA GLU A 69 -4.67 -16.78 -11.40
C GLU A 69 -3.24 -16.63 -10.89
N GLY A 70 -2.98 -17.07 -9.65
CA GLY A 70 -1.65 -17.03 -9.06
C GLY A 70 -0.63 -17.82 -9.87
N GLN A 71 -1.00 -19.02 -10.32
CA GLN A 71 -0.16 -19.87 -11.18
C GLN A 71 0.08 -19.22 -12.56
N ARG A 72 -0.88 -18.50 -13.12
CA ARG A 72 -0.70 -17.72 -14.35
C ARG A 72 0.33 -16.62 -14.14
N PHE A 73 0.17 -15.80 -13.10
CA PHE A 73 1.07 -14.68 -12.81
C PHE A 73 2.51 -15.13 -12.51
N LEU A 74 2.67 -16.31 -11.91
CA LEU A 74 4.00 -16.89 -11.70
C LEU A 74 4.68 -17.28 -13.03
N ARG A 75 3.93 -17.79 -14.01
CA ARG A 75 4.48 -18.10 -15.33
C ARG A 75 4.76 -16.86 -16.17
N ASP A 76 3.91 -15.83 -16.04
CA ASP A 76 4.06 -14.59 -16.80
C ASP A 76 5.23 -13.73 -16.27
N GLU A 77 5.66 -13.97 -15.03
CA GLU A 77 6.83 -13.34 -14.36
C GLU A 77 6.90 -11.80 -14.52
N VAL A 78 5.74 -11.13 -14.48
CA VAL A 78 5.66 -9.68 -14.68
C VAL A 78 6.32 -8.95 -13.52
N ASP A 79 7.32 -8.12 -13.84
CA ASP A 79 7.89 -7.15 -12.92
C ASP A 79 6.95 -5.95 -12.81
N ILE A 80 6.12 -5.94 -11.76
CA ILE A 80 5.07 -4.92 -11.57
C ILE A 80 5.68 -3.52 -11.41
N PRO A 81 6.70 -3.27 -10.55
CA PRO A 81 7.32 -1.96 -10.44
C PRO A 81 7.88 -1.43 -11.75
N ALA A 82 8.69 -2.22 -12.44
CA ALA A 82 9.27 -1.83 -13.73
C ALA A 82 8.18 -1.55 -14.79
N MET A 83 7.11 -2.36 -14.80
CA MET A 83 5.98 -2.17 -15.70
C MET A 83 5.22 -0.87 -15.39
N LEU A 84 4.96 -0.57 -14.11
CA LEU A 84 4.21 0.63 -13.70
C LEU A 84 5.02 1.91 -13.92
N ASP A 85 6.34 1.88 -13.77
CA ASP A 85 7.22 3.02 -14.00
C ASP A 85 7.55 3.25 -15.49
N ASP A 86 7.20 2.32 -16.39
CA ASP A 86 7.32 2.51 -17.83
C ASP A 86 6.20 3.42 -18.37
N HIS A 87 6.27 4.70 -18.05
CA HIS A 87 5.27 5.68 -18.44
C HIS A 87 5.12 5.82 -19.96
N ALA A 88 6.17 5.53 -20.74
CA ALA A 88 6.10 5.54 -22.20
C ALA A 88 5.16 4.46 -22.72
N ARG A 89 5.14 3.29 -22.10
CA ARG A 89 4.23 2.19 -22.43
C ARG A 89 2.74 2.57 -22.27
N TRP A 90 2.45 3.49 -21.36
CA TRP A 90 1.09 3.90 -20.99
C TRP A 90 0.69 5.26 -21.55
N ALA A 91 1.55 5.90 -22.37
CA ALA A 91 1.32 7.24 -22.89
C ALA A 91 0.03 7.38 -23.70
N ASP A 92 -0.32 6.35 -24.48
CA ASP A 92 -1.47 6.36 -25.40
C ASP A 92 -2.76 5.81 -24.78
N LEU A 93 -2.77 5.53 -23.47
CA LEU A 93 -4.00 5.10 -22.80
C LEU A 93 -5.06 6.22 -22.80
N PRO A 94 -6.36 5.87 -22.79
CA PRO A 94 -7.44 6.85 -22.58
C PRO A 94 -7.24 7.64 -21.29
N GLU A 95 -7.60 8.92 -21.30
CA GLU A 95 -7.42 9.81 -20.13
C GLU A 95 -8.10 9.31 -18.85
N ASN A 96 -9.27 8.64 -18.99
CA ASN A 96 -9.97 8.05 -17.83
C ASN A 96 -9.55 6.61 -17.52
N SER A 97 -8.38 6.17 -17.98
CA SER A 97 -7.87 4.84 -17.64
C SER A 97 -7.23 4.83 -16.24
N VAL A 98 -7.25 3.67 -15.59
CA VAL A 98 -6.55 3.45 -14.30
C VAL A 98 -5.07 3.84 -14.43
N GLY A 99 -4.42 3.50 -15.54
CA GLY A 99 -3.01 3.85 -15.79
C GLY A 99 -2.75 5.34 -15.85
N LYS A 100 -3.62 6.12 -16.51
CA LYS A 100 -3.49 7.60 -16.53
C LYS A 100 -3.68 8.21 -15.15
N HIS A 101 -4.68 7.74 -14.41
CA HIS A 101 -4.88 8.18 -13.03
C HIS A 101 -3.69 7.79 -12.13
N TYR A 102 -3.11 6.60 -12.32
CA TYR A 102 -1.92 6.16 -11.61
C TYR A 102 -0.71 7.07 -11.91
N MET A 103 -0.41 7.33 -13.18
CA MET A 103 0.70 8.22 -13.55
C MET A 103 0.51 9.65 -13.00
N ALA A 104 -0.73 10.17 -13.05
CA ALA A 104 -1.04 11.48 -12.49
C ALA A 104 -0.85 11.51 -10.97
N PHE A 105 -1.26 10.44 -10.27
CA PHE A 105 -1.04 10.28 -8.84
C PHE A 105 0.45 10.24 -8.51
N MET A 106 1.23 9.34 -9.13
CA MET A 106 2.67 9.20 -8.89
C MET A 106 3.44 10.49 -9.17
N LYS A 107 3.10 11.19 -10.27
CA LYS A 107 3.70 12.49 -10.60
C LYS A 107 3.39 13.58 -9.56
N ARG A 108 2.14 13.65 -9.09
CA ARG A 108 1.72 14.63 -8.08
C ARG A 108 2.43 14.41 -6.75
N GLU A 109 2.57 13.15 -6.36
CA GLU A 109 3.20 12.76 -5.09
C GLU A 109 4.74 12.63 -5.18
N GLY A 110 5.34 12.83 -6.36
CA GLY A 110 6.78 12.67 -6.56
C GLY A 110 7.30 11.25 -6.35
N LEU A 111 6.48 10.23 -6.63
CA LEU A 111 6.77 8.83 -6.36
C LEU A 111 7.12 8.03 -7.62
N THR A 112 7.78 6.89 -7.39
CA THR A 112 7.95 5.81 -8.36
C THR A 112 7.60 4.47 -7.72
N ALA A 113 7.12 3.51 -8.50
CA ALA A 113 6.86 2.16 -8.00
C ALA A 113 8.14 1.50 -7.48
N GLN A 114 9.27 1.75 -8.15
CA GLN A 114 10.58 1.28 -7.72
C GLN A 114 11.00 1.89 -6.37
N GLY A 115 10.61 3.14 -6.08
CA GLY A 115 10.94 3.82 -4.82
C GLY A 115 10.48 3.03 -3.58
N LEU A 116 9.26 2.50 -3.59
CA LEU A 116 8.75 1.68 -2.48
C LEU A 116 9.51 0.34 -2.35
N VAL A 117 9.97 -0.21 -3.48
CA VAL A 117 10.85 -1.40 -3.49
C VAL A 117 12.18 -1.06 -2.81
N ASP A 118 12.79 0.07 -3.18
CA ASP A 118 14.08 0.50 -2.66
C ASP A 118 14.02 0.75 -1.15
N GLU A 119 12.95 1.42 -0.66
CA GLU A 119 12.72 1.58 0.78
C GLU A 119 12.60 0.22 1.48
N SER A 120 11.86 -0.71 0.90
CA SER A 120 11.73 -2.04 1.47
C SER A 120 13.06 -2.83 1.49
N HIS A 121 13.96 -2.56 0.54
CA HIS A 121 15.28 -3.18 0.47
C HIS A 121 16.26 -2.56 1.48
N LYS A 122 16.14 -1.28 1.81
CA LYS A 122 16.90 -0.65 2.92
C LYS A 122 16.60 -1.35 4.24
N TRP A 123 15.30 -1.61 4.52
CA TRP A 123 14.88 -2.32 5.72
C TRP A 123 15.35 -3.79 5.76
N ALA A 124 15.16 -4.52 4.68
CA ALA A 124 15.54 -5.94 4.58
C ALA A 124 16.03 -6.23 3.16
N PRO A 125 17.35 -6.30 2.97
CA PRO A 125 17.92 -6.62 1.67
C PRO A 125 17.39 -7.96 1.13
N PRO A 126 17.27 -8.12 -0.19
CA PRO A 126 16.69 -9.32 -0.83
C PRO A 126 17.32 -10.62 -0.37
N GLU A 127 18.63 -10.63 -0.13
CA GLU A 127 19.38 -11.80 0.34
C GLU A 127 19.04 -12.22 1.77
N SER A 128 18.47 -11.32 2.59
CA SER A 128 18.04 -11.59 3.95
C SER A 128 16.62 -12.16 4.04
N ARG A 129 15.89 -12.15 2.92
CA ARG A 129 14.49 -12.60 2.85
C ARG A 129 14.40 -14.04 2.37
N PRO A 130 13.41 -14.81 2.82
CA PRO A 130 13.14 -16.14 2.26
C PRO A 130 12.91 -16.07 0.75
N ASN A 131 13.54 -16.97 0.01
CA ASN A 131 13.35 -17.08 -1.43
C ASN A 131 12.26 -18.10 -1.74
N ASP A 132 11.00 -17.65 -1.66
CA ASP A 132 9.83 -18.52 -1.83
C ASP A 132 8.61 -17.76 -2.40
N LEU A 133 7.58 -18.50 -2.78
CA LEU A 133 6.35 -17.94 -3.37
C LEU A 133 5.51 -17.15 -2.35
N THR A 134 5.71 -17.37 -1.06
CA THR A 134 5.09 -16.57 -0.02
C THR A 134 5.66 -15.16 -0.02
N GLU A 135 6.99 -15.01 -0.18
CA GLU A 135 7.63 -13.69 -0.30
C GLU A 135 7.24 -12.99 -1.60
N TRP A 136 7.18 -13.72 -2.71
CA TRP A 136 6.67 -13.19 -3.97
C TRP A 136 5.27 -12.58 -3.79
N TYR A 137 4.36 -13.24 -3.08
CA TYR A 137 3.04 -12.70 -2.81
C TYR A 137 3.08 -11.43 -1.96
N PHE A 138 3.91 -11.37 -0.92
CA PHE A 138 4.05 -10.18 -0.09
C PHE A 138 4.68 -9.02 -0.85
N ASN A 139 5.64 -9.29 -1.74
CA ASN A 139 6.16 -8.28 -2.65
C ASN A 139 5.06 -7.74 -3.57
N ARG A 140 4.22 -8.61 -4.13
CA ARG A 140 3.08 -8.20 -4.94
C ARG A 140 2.09 -7.29 -4.19
N LEU A 141 1.85 -7.53 -2.90
CA LEU A 141 1.03 -6.62 -2.07
C LEU A 141 1.67 -5.23 -1.93
N ARG A 142 2.99 -5.17 -1.77
CA ARG A 142 3.76 -3.92 -1.74
C ARG A 142 3.69 -3.22 -3.11
N ASP A 143 3.98 -3.93 -4.18
CA ASP A 143 4.12 -3.39 -5.53
C ASP A 143 2.79 -2.88 -6.11
N THR A 144 1.65 -3.31 -5.56
CA THR A 144 0.32 -2.84 -5.94
C THR A 144 -0.25 -1.77 -4.99
N HIS A 145 0.50 -1.32 -3.96
CA HIS A 145 0.00 -0.43 -2.92
C HIS A 145 -0.58 0.88 -3.49
N ASP A 146 0.14 1.54 -4.39
CA ASP A 146 -0.28 2.84 -4.92
C ASP A 146 -1.52 2.74 -5.82
N LEU A 147 -1.76 1.58 -6.43
CA LEU A 147 -3.02 1.31 -7.13
C LEU A 147 -4.23 1.31 -6.18
N PHE A 148 -4.03 0.96 -4.90
CA PHE A 148 -5.10 1.07 -3.91
C PHE A 148 -5.51 2.52 -3.70
N HIS A 149 -4.56 3.48 -3.59
CA HIS A 149 -4.88 4.92 -3.51
C HIS A 149 -5.68 5.38 -4.73
N VAL A 150 -5.23 5.02 -5.93
CA VAL A 150 -5.88 5.41 -7.18
C VAL A 150 -7.30 4.86 -7.29
N LEU A 151 -7.49 3.59 -6.99
CA LEU A 151 -8.79 2.93 -7.11
C LEU A 151 -9.77 3.34 -6.01
N THR A 152 -9.31 3.59 -4.79
CA THR A 152 -10.18 3.92 -3.65
C THR A 152 -10.36 5.42 -3.44
N THR A 153 -9.52 6.24 -4.07
CA THR A 153 -9.45 7.70 -3.87
C THR A 153 -9.11 8.16 -2.45
N TYR A 154 -8.56 7.28 -1.61
CA TYR A 154 -7.92 7.71 -0.38
C TYR A 154 -6.65 8.49 -0.71
N GLY A 155 -6.49 9.69 -0.13
CA GLY A 155 -5.28 10.51 -0.28
C GLY A 155 -4.10 9.94 0.50
N ARG A 156 -2.94 10.59 0.35
CA ARG A 156 -1.74 10.31 1.17
C ARG A 156 -1.69 11.13 2.45
N ASP A 157 -2.70 11.96 2.71
CA ASP A 157 -2.86 12.56 4.03
C ASP A 157 -2.98 11.50 5.13
N ALA A 158 -2.63 11.85 6.36
CA ALA A 158 -2.57 10.87 7.46
C ALA A 158 -3.91 10.13 7.71
N LEU A 159 -5.05 10.78 7.42
CA LEU A 159 -6.36 10.14 7.54
C LEU A 159 -6.62 9.23 6.34
N GLY A 160 -6.24 9.65 5.13
CA GLY A 160 -6.33 8.86 3.91
C GLY A 160 -5.52 7.57 4.02
N GLU A 161 -4.27 7.68 4.46
CA GLU A 161 -3.43 6.51 4.77
C GLU A 161 -4.09 5.60 5.80
N ALA A 162 -4.58 6.14 6.91
CA ALA A 162 -5.25 5.34 7.93
C ALA A 162 -6.52 4.62 7.41
N ALA A 163 -7.31 5.28 6.58
CA ALA A 163 -8.49 4.68 5.95
C ALA A 163 -8.11 3.61 4.92
N LEU A 164 -7.06 3.86 4.12
CA LEU A 164 -6.51 2.89 3.17
C LEU A 164 -5.94 1.65 3.89
N LEU A 165 -5.26 1.83 5.02
CA LEU A 165 -4.82 0.71 5.85
C LEU A 165 -6.01 -0.10 6.39
N GLY A 166 -7.14 0.56 6.70
CA GLY A 166 -8.41 -0.09 7.03
C GLY A 166 -8.93 -0.96 5.88
N PHE A 167 -8.94 -0.42 4.66
CA PHE A 167 -9.29 -1.13 3.43
C PHE A 167 -8.35 -2.32 3.19
N SER A 168 -7.03 -2.08 3.23
CA SER A 168 -5.99 -3.08 2.99
C SER A 168 -6.03 -4.22 4.01
N TYR A 169 -6.37 -3.94 5.28
CA TYR A 169 -6.57 -4.97 6.29
C TYR A 169 -7.66 -5.96 5.88
N SER A 170 -8.78 -5.46 5.37
CA SER A 170 -9.89 -6.33 4.92
C SER A 170 -9.51 -7.15 3.69
N GLN A 171 -8.60 -6.65 2.87
CA GLN A 171 -8.06 -7.35 1.71
C GLN A 171 -7.04 -8.44 2.11
N ASN A 172 -6.15 -8.17 3.07
CA ASN A 172 -4.91 -8.94 3.28
C ASN A 172 -4.74 -9.52 4.68
N HIS A 173 -5.64 -9.17 5.63
CA HIS A 173 -5.65 -9.66 7.01
C HIS A 173 -4.34 -9.50 7.80
N ASN A 174 -3.56 -8.42 7.53
CA ASN A 174 -2.39 -8.08 8.33
C ASN A 174 -2.79 -7.21 9.52
N ASN A 175 -2.62 -7.74 10.74
CA ASN A 175 -3.00 -7.02 11.97
C ASN A 175 -2.13 -5.78 12.24
N GLY A 176 -0.93 -5.69 11.66
CA GLY A 176 -0.06 -4.51 11.79
C GLY A 176 -0.67 -3.29 11.12
N VAL A 177 -1.17 -3.46 9.90
CA VAL A 177 -1.74 -2.33 9.16
C VAL A 177 -2.96 -1.75 9.86
N ILE A 178 -3.84 -2.60 10.41
CA ILE A 178 -5.01 -2.08 11.14
C ILE A 178 -4.63 -1.47 12.49
N PHE A 179 -3.59 -1.97 13.16
CA PHE A 179 -3.04 -1.35 14.36
C PHE A 179 -2.51 0.05 14.05
N ILE A 180 -1.70 0.21 12.99
CA ILE A 180 -1.16 1.51 12.55
C ILE A 180 -2.30 2.47 12.23
N ALA A 181 -3.34 2.02 11.52
CA ALA A 181 -4.50 2.83 11.17
C ALA A 181 -5.18 3.46 12.40
N TYR A 182 -5.54 2.64 13.38
CA TYR A 182 -6.22 3.14 14.60
C TYR A 182 -5.30 3.95 15.50
N ALA A 183 -4.03 3.57 15.60
CA ALA A 183 -3.05 4.30 16.38
C ALA A 183 -2.72 5.66 15.73
N GLY A 184 -2.59 5.72 14.41
CA GLY A 184 -2.43 6.97 13.64
C GLY A 184 -3.64 7.90 13.83
N ALA A 185 -4.85 7.40 13.66
CA ALA A 185 -6.06 8.21 13.91
C ALA A 185 -6.14 8.74 15.34
N ARG A 186 -5.67 7.97 16.34
CA ARG A 186 -5.57 8.44 17.72
C ARG A 186 -4.57 9.60 17.85
N GLN A 187 -3.43 9.55 17.14
CA GLN A 187 -2.45 10.64 17.13
C GLN A 187 -3.01 11.89 16.45
N ILE A 188 -3.67 11.74 15.30
CA ILE A 188 -4.37 12.87 14.64
C ILE A 188 -5.33 13.52 15.64
N LYS A 189 -6.19 12.73 16.28
CA LYS A 189 -7.16 13.23 17.26
C LYS A 189 -6.50 13.94 18.44
N LYS A 190 -5.37 13.43 18.93
CA LYS A 190 -4.61 14.04 20.03
C LYS A 190 -3.96 15.35 19.60
N ALA A 191 -3.41 15.41 18.40
CA ALA A 191 -2.72 16.60 17.86
C ALA A 191 -3.71 17.73 17.52
N THR A 192 -4.85 17.40 16.94
CA THR A 192 -5.82 18.38 16.44
C THR A 192 -6.96 18.70 17.42
N GLY A 193 -7.28 17.82 18.35
CA GLY A 193 -8.46 17.94 19.19
C GLY A 193 -9.79 17.81 18.42
N THR A 194 -9.76 17.44 17.15
CA THR A 194 -10.91 17.39 16.24
C THR A 194 -12.05 16.52 16.77
N LYS A 195 -13.27 16.89 16.41
CA LYS A 195 -14.50 16.08 16.62
C LYS A 195 -14.85 15.23 15.41
N ALA A 196 -14.09 15.33 14.31
CA ALA A 196 -14.29 14.52 13.11
C ALA A 196 -14.28 13.02 13.48
N PRO A 197 -15.14 12.19 12.88
CA PRO A 197 -15.28 10.77 13.22
C PRO A 197 -14.18 9.91 12.55
N LEU A 198 -12.90 10.20 12.82
CA LEU A 198 -11.72 9.56 12.22
C LEU A 198 -11.78 8.03 12.22
N TYR A 199 -12.19 7.44 13.35
CA TYR A 199 -12.34 5.97 13.45
C TYR A 199 -13.45 5.42 12.57
N SER A 200 -14.43 6.24 12.21
CA SER A 200 -15.49 5.83 11.29
C SER A 200 -15.00 5.78 9.86
N ALA A 201 -14.07 6.66 9.45
CA ALA A 201 -13.41 6.60 8.15
C ALA A 201 -12.59 5.29 8.00
N ILE A 202 -11.88 4.87 9.05
CA ILE A 202 -11.17 3.57 9.05
C ILE A 202 -12.14 2.40 8.92
N ARG A 203 -13.27 2.42 9.67
CA ARG A 203 -14.28 1.37 9.56
C ARG A 203 -14.98 1.35 8.21
N GLU A 204 -15.17 2.53 7.59
CA GLU A 204 -15.62 2.62 6.21
C GLU A 204 -14.62 1.93 5.28
N GLY A 205 -13.32 2.23 5.39
CA GLY A 205 -12.28 1.53 4.65
C GLY A 205 -12.36 0.02 4.81
N GLN A 206 -12.49 -0.47 6.05
CA GLN A 206 -12.65 -1.91 6.30
C GLN A 206 -13.91 -2.49 5.62
N ARG A 207 -15.02 -1.78 5.65
CA ARG A 207 -16.27 -2.21 5.01
C ARG A 207 -16.13 -2.26 3.49
N LEU A 208 -15.55 -1.21 2.89
CA LEU A 208 -15.31 -1.12 1.46
C LEU A 208 -14.32 -2.19 0.99
N GLY A 209 -13.21 -2.38 1.71
CA GLY A 209 -12.21 -3.41 1.39
C GLY A 209 -12.74 -4.84 1.53
N LYS A 210 -13.72 -5.06 2.42
CA LYS A 210 -14.38 -6.37 2.56
C LYS A 210 -15.36 -6.63 1.41
N ALA A 211 -16.01 -5.61 0.89
CA ALA A 211 -16.96 -5.71 -0.21
C ALA A 211 -16.25 -5.87 -1.56
N ALA A 212 -15.09 -5.23 -1.71
CA ALA A 212 -14.35 -5.21 -2.96
C ALA A 212 -13.64 -6.53 -3.28
N ALA A 213 -13.52 -6.83 -4.57
CA ALA A 213 -12.61 -7.86 -5.06
C ALA A 213 -11.17 -7.50 -4.68
N LYS A 214 -10.31 -8.50 -4.53
CA LYS A 214 -8.93 -8.28 -4.13
C LYS A 214 -8.12 -7.62 -5.23
N ILE A 215 -7.66 -6.39 -4.99
CA ILE A 215 -6.88 -5.60 -5.96
C ILE A 215 -5.57 -6.31 -6.30
N ALA A 216 -4.83 -6.79 -5.31
CA ALA A 216 -3.57 -7.49 -5.55
C ALA A 216 -3.72 -8.82 -6.31
N HIS A 217 -4.93 -9.35 -6.46
CA HIS A 217 -5.20 -10.55 -7.25
C HIS A 217 -5.57 -10.24 -8.71
N GLN A 218 -5.66 -8.95 -9.08
CA GLN A 218 -5.97 -8.56 -10.44
C GLN A 218 -4.74 -8.70 -11.35
N ASP A 219 -4.98 -8.91 -12.64
CA ASP A 219 -3.99 -8.71 -13.67
C ASP A 219 -3.68 -7.21 -13.77
N VAL A 220 -2.51 -6.80 -13.30
CA VAL A 220 -2.16 -5.37 -13.17
C VAL A 220 -2.06 -4.73 -14.55
N GLU A 221 -1.51 -5.44 -15.54
CA GLU A 221 -1.41 -4.91 -16.91
C GLU A 221 -2.78 -4.71 -17.55
N ALA A 222 -3.71 -5.63 -17.35
CA ALA A 222 -5.08 -5.48 -17.82
C ALA A 222 -5.78 -4.34 -17.05
N LEU A 223 -5.61 -4.28 -15.75
CA LEU A 223 -6.24 -3.28 -14.87
C LEU A 223 -5.85 -1.85 -15.24
N VAL A 224 -4.56 -1.58 -15.53
CA VAL A 224 -4.12 -0.22 -15.91
C VAL A 224 -4.71 0.28 -17.23
N ARG A 225 -5.19 -0.64 -18.09
CA ARG A 225 -5.86 -0.32 -19.36
C ARG A 225 -7.35 -0.07 -19.23
N GLU A 226 -7.96 -0.47 -18.12
CA GLU A 226 -9.40 -0.30 -17.90
C GLU A 226 -9.75 1.18 -17.64
N ASP A 227 -10.96 1.57 -18.05
CA ASP A 227 -11.59 2.79 -17.55
C ASP A 227 -11.74 2.70 -16.03
N ILE A 228 -11.39 3.79 -15.30
CA ILE A 228 -11.29 3.74 -13.83
C ILE A 228 -12.65 3.52 -13.16
N ASP A 229 -13.72 4.08 -13.73
CA ASP A 229 -15.06 3.93 -13.15
C ASP A 229 -15.59 2.53 -13.41
N ALA A 230 -15.34 1.98 -14.60
CA ALA A 230 -15.65 0.59 -14.92
C ALA A 230 -14.84 -0.40 -14.04
N ALA A 231 -13.56 -0.12 -13.80
CA ALA A 231 -12.72 -0.92 -12.92
C ALA A 231 -13.25 -0.92 -11.48
N ARG A 232 -13.65 0.24 -10.96
CA ARG A 232 -14.25 0.37 -9.61
C ARG A 232 -15.56 -0.39 -9.51
N GLU A 233 -16.45 -0.25 -10.48
CA GLU A 233 -17.72 -0.97 -10.54
C GLU A 233 -17.48 -2.50 -10.57
N ARG A 234 -16.63 -2.97 -11.46
CA ARG A 234 -16.26 -4.40 -11.58
C ARG A 234 -15.66 -4.96 -10.30
N LEU A 235 -14.80 -4.17 -9.64
CA LEU A 235 -14.16 -4.57 -8.40
C LEU A 235 -15.06 -4.39 -7.17
N GLY A 236 -16.19 -3.74 -7.29
CA GLY A 236 -17.10 -3.44 -6.17
C GLY A 236 -16.52 -2.43 -5.19
N ILE A 237 -15.67 -1.50 -5.66
CA ILE A 237 -15.05 -0.45 -4.84
C ILE A 237 -16.04 0.71 -4.71
N GLY A 238 -16.59 0.88 -3.51
CA GLY A 238 -17.51 1.99 -3.23
C GLY A 238 -16.80 3.28 -2.85
N GLU A 239 -17.56 4.39 -2.84
CA GLU A 239 -17.09 5.72 -2.51
C GLU A 239 -16.74 5.88 -1.02
N PRO A 240 -15.60 6.54 -0.68
CA PRO A 240 -15.16 6.79 0.68
C PRO A 240 -15.81 8.07 1.25
N VAL A 241 -17.12 8.03 1.49
CA VAL A 241 -17.93 9.20 1.88
C VAL A 241 -17.50 9.76 3.24
N ILE A 242 -17.37 8.88 4.25
CA ILE A 242 -17.03 9.31 5.62
C ILE A 242 -15.62 9.89 5.67
N TYR A 243 -14.67 9.32 4.92
CA TYR A 243 -13.32 9.89 4.81
C TYR A 243 -13.37 11.32 4.27
N ARG A 244 -14.09 11.54 3.15
CA ARG A 244 -14.21 12.88 2.53
C ARG A 244 -14.87 13.89 3.47
N GLU A 245 -15.91 13.48 4.20
CA GLU A 245 -16.57 14.32 5.20
C GLU A 245 -15.63 14.67 6.36
N CYS A 246 -14.86 13.71 6.87
CA CYS A 246 -13.86 13.95 7.90
C CYS A 246 -12.78 14.92 7.43
N LEU A 247 -12.27 14.73 6.21
CA LEU A 247 -11.24 15.60 5.64
C LEU A 247 -11.77 17.03 5.46
N ALA A 248 -13.00 17.19 4.97
CA ALA A 248 -13.64 18.48 4.86
C ALA A 248 -13.83 19.16 6.23
N GLN A 249 -14.19 18.40 7.26
CA GLN A 249 -14.32 18.90 8.63
C GLN A 249 -12.97 19.35 9.20
N LEU A 250 -11.90 18.57 9.02
CA LEU A 250 -10.54 18.92 9.46
C LEU A 250 -10.08 20.22 8.80
N LYS A 251 -10.31 20.38 7.49
CA LYS A 251 -10.01 21.61 6.76
C LYS A 251 -10.82 22.80 7.30
N ALA A 252 -12.10 22.62 7.61
CA ALA A 252 -12.94 23.65 8.20
C ALA A 252 -12.53 24.02 9.63
N GLU A 253 -11.92 23.12 10.38
CA GLU A 253 -11.32 23.34 11.70
C GLU A 253 -9.94 24.02 11.61
N GLY A 254 -9.42 24.28 10.38
CA GLY A 254 -8.16 25.01 10.13
C GLY A 254 -6.92 24.14 10.02
N PHE A 255 -7.08 22.81 9.90
CA PHE A 255 -5.96 21.89 9.69
C PHE A 255 -5.71 21.70 8.21
N ALA A 256 -4.50 22.04 7.74
CA ALA A 256 -4.05 21.71 6.40
C ALA A 256 -3.69 20.21 6.30
N GLU A 257 -3.62 19.68 5.09
CA GLU A 257 -3.17 18.30 4.86
C GLU A 257 -1.75 18.09 5.42
N GLU A 258 -0.92 19.11 5.35
CA GLU A 258 0.44 19.18 5.91
C GLU A 258 0.46 19.00 7.44
N ASP A 259 -0.51 19.62 8.15
CA ASP A 259 -0.64 19.49 9.61
C ASP A 259 -1.03 18.08 10.07
N LEU A 260 -1.56 17.28 9.14
CA LEU A 260 -1.99 15.90 9.39
C LEU A 260 -0.86 14.88 9.23
N GLY A 261 0.36 15.36 9.04
CA GLY A 261 1.55 14.52 9.08
C GLY A 261 2.10 14.08 7.73
N LEU A 262 1.84 14.86 6.68
CA LEU A 262 2.55 14.76 5.43
C LEU A 262 3.70 15.75 5.40
N ASP A 263 4.86 15.33 4.87
CA ASP A 263 6.06 16.17 4.77
C ASP A 263 5.85 17.33 3.81
N PRO A 264 5.98 18.60 4.25
CA PRO A 264 5.97 19.76 3.34
C PRO A 264 7.20 19.82 2.42
N SER A 265 8.28 19.07 2.69
CA SER A 265 9.52 19.14 1.89
C SER A 265 9.41 18.42 0.54
N ALA A 266 8.41 17.59 0.29
CA ALA A 266 8.18 16.98 -1.02
C ALA A 266 7.77 18.00 -2.11
N GLY A 267 7.39 19.25 -1.72
CA GLY A 267 7.00 20.34 -2.61
C GLY A 267 8.13 21.30 -3.02
N GLU A 268 9.25 21.35 -2.30
CA GLU A 268 10.27 22.39 -2.53
C GLU A 268 11.37 22.02 -3.54
N CYS A 269 11.44 20.78 -4.00
CA CYS A 269 12.49 20.35 -4.93
C CYS A 269 12.29 20.82 -6.38
N CYS A 270 11.24 21.56 -6.73
CA CYS A 270 10.99 22.06 -8.09
C CYS A 270 11.07 23.59 -8.25
N ALA A 271 11.43 24.36 -7.22
CA ALA A 271 11.42 25.83 -7.28
C ALA A 271 12.79 26.50 -7.54
N GLU A 272 13.90 25.77 -7.56
CA GLU A 272 15.25 26.35 -7.81
C GLU A 272 15.85 25.91 -9.15
N GLY A 273 15.13 26.10 -10.24
CA GLY A 273 15.61 25.75 -11.58
C GLY A 273 15.29 26.75 -12.69
N GLN A 274 14.81 27.98 -12.36
CA GLN A 274 14.59 29.00 -13.37
C GLN A 274 15.03 30.38 -12.89
N ALA A 275 16.33 30.61 -12.79
CA ALA A 275 16.94 31.93 -12.85
C ALA A 275 18.44 31.81 -13.13
N ALA A 276 18.83 31.63 -14.38
CA ALA A 276 20.08 32.13 -14.96
C ALA A 276 20.03 31.95 -16.48
#